data_803521da9168a88323e68f0aec95e7d6
#
_entry.id   803521da9168a88323e68f0aec95e7d6
#
_cell.length_a   1.000
_cell.length_b   1.000
_cell.length_c   1.000
_cell.angle_alpha   90.00
_cell.angle_beta   90.00
_cell.angle_gamma   90.00
#
_symmetry.space_group_name_H-M   'P 1'
#
loop_
_entity.id
_entity.type
_entity.pdbx_description
1 polymer ?
#
loop_
_entity_poly.entity_id
_entity_poly.type
_entity_poly.pdbx_seq_one_letter_code
_entity_poly.pdbx_strand_id
1 'polypeptide(L)'
;MTNTQSGSNSTWGAFTPVMPAFIRLIAGVIVLVIIEAVVLGFPGISQNITGSTISIANIAVFMIGLVVALIVFKFGTQLSKAVSDAYKNYQTWVPLLAYIFQIIAIVILYSVSNGIASQYFTSAPWAYPLIFLLIALLPTLRVVVNLVHALEGPSATKHSTNN
;
A
#
# COMPACT_ATOMS: atom_id res chain seq x y z
N MET A 1 -25.72 47.12 -7.77
CA MET A 1 -24.55 46.36 -8.30
C MET A 1 -24.49 45.05 -7.53
N THR A 2 -25.11 44.03 -8.07
CA THR A 2 -25.20 42.68 -7.45
C THR A 2 -24.03 41.85 -7.99
N ASN A 3 -23.03 41.58 -7.11
CA ASN A 3 -21.92 40.68 -7.40
C ASN A 3 -22.43 39.23 -7.34
N THR A 4 -22.83 38.69 -8.46
CA THR A 4 -22.99 37.25 -8.66
C THR A 4 -21.60 36.60 -8.71
N GLN A 5 -21.07 36.20 -7.56
CA GLN A 5 -19.99 35.24 -7.52
C GLN A 5 -20.55 33.90 -7.99
N SER A 6 -20.32 33.61 -9.25
CA SER A 6 -20.44 32.29 -9.83
C SER A 6 -19.45 31.36 -9.14
N GLY A 7 -19.92 30.64 -8.12
CA GLY A 7 -19.18 29.57 -7.49
C GLY A 7 -19.04 28.41 -8.47
N SER A 8 -18.01 28.40 -9.28
CA SER A 8 -17.55 27.19 -9.93
C SER A 8 -17.00 26.28 -8.84
N ASN A 9 -17.88 25.45 -8.27
CA ASN A 9 -17.49 24.29 -7.46
C ASN A 9 -16.72 23.35 -8.38
N SER A 10 -15.44 23.66 -8.64
CA SER A 10 -14.57 22.78 -9.38
C SER A 10 -14.38 21.53 -8.52
N THR A 11 -14.79 20.38 -9.04
CA THR A 11 -14.53 19.05 -8.51
C THR A 11 -13.04 18.86 -8.17
N TRP A 12 -12.15 19.65 -8.75
CA TRP A 12 -10.71 19.69 -8.49
C TRP A 12 -10.34 20.24 -7.11
N GLY A 13 -11.13 21.14 -6.53
CA GLY A 13 -10.88 21.68 -5.17
C GLY A 13 -10.89 20.60 -4.09
N ALA A 14 -11.64 19.54 -4.29
CA ALA A 14 -11.74 18.42 -3.38
C ALA A 14 -10.45 17.55 -3.32
N PHE A 15 -9.68 17.49 -4.40
CA PHE A 15 -8.45 16.70 -4.48
C PHE A 15 -7.19 17.47 -4.08
N THR A 16 -7.29 18.78 -3.89
CA THR A 16 -6.16 19.66 -3.58
C THR A 16 -5.32 19.21 -2.38
N PRO A 17 -5.90 18.75 -1.25
CA PRO A 17 -5.10 18.32 -0.10
C PRO A 17 -4.34 17.02 -0.32
N VAL A 18 -4.76 16.18 -1.27
CA VAL A 18 -4.17 14.85 -1.54
C VAL A 18 -3.12 14.90 -2.66
N MET A 19 -3.21 15.90 -3.55
CA MET A 19 -2.32 16.04 -4.73
C MET A 19 -0.83 16.05 -4.39
N PRO A 20 -0.34 16.79 -3.36
CA PRO A 20 1.09 16.79 -3.04
C PRO A 20 1.61 15.42 -2.63
N ALA A 21 0.81 14.64 -1.91
CA ALA A 21 1.18 13.29 -1.50
C ALA A 21 1.24 12.34 -2.71
N PHE A 22 0.28 12.46 -3.63
CA PHE A 22 0.24 11.68 -4.86
C PHE A 22 1.43 11.98 -5.80
N ILE A 23 1.76 13.26 -5.99
CA ILE A 23 2.92 13.67 -6.78
C ILE A 23 4.22 13.13 -6.17
N ARG A 24 4.37 13.18 -4.84
CA ARG A 24 5.54 12.61 -4.14
C ARG A 24 5.63 11.10 -4.32
N LEU A 25 4.51 10.38 -4.27
CA LEU A 25 4.49 8.93 -4.53
C LEU A 25 5.00 8.63 -5.94
N ILE A 26 4.41 9.27 -6.96
CA ILE A 26 4.79 9.03 -8.35
C ILE A 26 6.26 9.39 -8.57
N ALA A 27 6.69 10.56 -8.14
CA ALA A 27 8.08 10.99 -8.27
C ALA A 27 9.04 10.02 -7.56
N GLY A 28 8.72 9.59 -6.33
CA GLY A 28 9.52 8.63 -5.59
C GLY A 28 9.64 7.27 -6.30
N VAL A 29 8.54 6.74 -6.81
CA VAL A 29 8.54 5.48 -7.56
C VAL A 29 9.33 5.61 -8.86
N ILE A 30 9.17 6.70 -9.62
CA ILE A 30 9.94 6.94 -10.86
C ILE A 30 11.44 6.99 -10.57
N VAL A 31 11.87 7.71 -9.53
CA VAL A 31 13.28 7.79 -9.14
C VAL A 31 13.82 6.41 -8.78
N LEU A 32 13.07 5.61 -8.03
CA LEU A 32 13.49 4.26 -7.64
C LEU A 32 13.59 3.31 -8.85
N VAL A 33 12.66 3.40 -9.81
CA VAL A 33 12.72 2.63 -11.07
C VAL A 33 13.96 3.02 -11.89
N ILE A 34 14.30 4.31 -11.94
CA ILE A 34 15.52 4.78 -12.61
C ILE A 34 16.77 4.22 -11.90
N ILE A 35 16.82 4.29 -10.58
CA ILE A 35 17.93 3.74 -9.78
C ILE A 35 18.05 2.23 -10.04
N GLU A 36 16.95 1.48 -10.04
CA GLU A 36 16.93 0.06 -10.33
C GLU A 36 17.50 -0.23 -11.72
N ALA A 37 17.06 0.49 -12.74
CA ALA A 37 17.56 0.35 -14.10
C ALA A 37 19.07 0.63 -14.21
N VAL A 38 19.57 1.66 -13.51
CA VAL A 38 20.98 2.00 -13.44
C VAL A 38 21.77 0.88 -12.74
N VAL A 39 21.31 0.41 -11.59
CA VAL A 39 21.97 -0.66 -10.81
C VAL A 39 22.03 -1.95 -11.62
N LEU A 40 20.93 -2.34 -12.28
CA LEU A 40 20.89 -3.55 -13.11
C LEU A 40 21.76 -3.44 -14.38
N GLY A 41 22.09 -2.22 -14.81
CA GLY A 41 23.01 -1.96 -15.92
C GLY A 41 24.51 -2.12 -15.56
N PHE A 42 24.88 -2.27 -14.28
CA PHE A 42 26.29 -2.43 -13.91
C PHE A 42 26.86 -3.78 -14.36
N PRO A 43 28.08 -3.80 -14.96
CA PRO A 43 28.74 -5.04 -15.31
C PRO A 43 28.98 -5.91 -14.08
N GLY A 44 28.63 -7.20 -14.17
CA GLY A 44 28.83 -8.15 -13.08
C GLY A 44 27.73 -8.21 -12.03
N ILE A 45 26.68 -7.35 -12.09
CA ILE A 45 25.56 -7.37 -11.14
C ILE A 45 24.79 -8.71 -11.16
N SER A 46 24.83 -9.43 -12.29
CA SER A 46 24.19 -10.73 -12.45
C SER A 46 25.02 -11.90 -11.89
N GLN A 47 26.25 -11.63 -11.39
CA GLN A 47 27.08 -12.67 -10.79
C GLN A 47 26.46 -13.17 -9.49
N ASN A 48 26.57 -14.49 -9.28
CA ASN A 48 26.16 -15.11 -8.04
C ASN A 48 27.20 -14.84 -6.94
N ILE A 49 26.71 -14.67 -5.73
CA ILE A 49 27.56 -14.57 -4.54
C ILE A 49 28.24 -15.92 -4.34
N THR A 50 29.54 -15.92 -4.06
CA THR A 50 30.35 -17.14 -3.84
C THR A 50 29.62 -18.06 -2.84
N GLY A 51 29.37 -19.31 -3.27
CA GLY A 51 28.70 -20.32 -2.45
C GLY A 51 27.16 -20.18 -2.39
N SER A 52 26.56 -19.30 -3.21
CA SER A 52 25.09 -19.09 -3.25
C SER A 52 24.59 -19.08 -4.69
N THR A 53 23.31 -19.40 -4.87
CA THR A 53 22.59 -19.22 -6.13
C THR A 53 21.95 -17.83 -6.25
N ILE A 54 22.09 -16.98 -5.20
CA ILE A 54 21.60 -15.61 -5.19
C ILE A 54 22.57 -14.72 -5.98
N SER A 55 22.03 -13.98 -6.96
CA SER A 55 22.81 -12.95 -7.65
C SER A 55 22.77 -11.63 -6.86
N ILE A 56 23.79 -10.79 -7.09
CA ILE A 56 23.82 -9.42 -6.53
C ILE A 56 22.62 -8.63 -7.04
N ALA A 57 22.19 -8.86 -8.30
CA ALA A 57 20.98 -8.26 -8.87
C ALA A 57 19.73 -8.58 -8.04
N ASN A 58 19.55 -9.84 -7.61
CA ASN A 58 18.38 -10.22 -6.81
C ASN A 58 18.33 -9.47 -5.48
N ILE A 59 19.49 -9.24 -4.85
CA ILE A 59 19.54 -8.45 -3.60
C ILE A 59 19.23 -6.98 -3.87
N ALA A 60 19.77 -6.41 -4.95
CA ALA A 60 19.51 -5.02 -5.31
C ALA A 60 18.02 -4.80 -5.60
N VAL A 61 17.39 -5.66 -6.42
CA VAL A 61 15.96 -5.62 -6.72
C VAL A 61 15.12 -5.76 -5.45
N PHE A 62 15.47 -6.67 -4.55
CA PHE A 62 14.78 -6.84 -3.28
C PHE A 62 14.87 -5.58 -2.41
N MET A 63 16.06 -4.99 -2.26
CA MET A 63 16.24 -3.78 -1.44
C MET A 63 15.46 -2.59 -2.00
N ILE A 64 15.51 -2.37 -3.32
CA ILE A 64 14.76 -1.29 -3.98
C ILE A 64 13.26 -1.56 -3.86
N GLY A 65 12.82 -2.78 -4.15
CA GLY A 65 11.41 -3.16 -4.05
C GLY A 65 10.86 -3.07 -2.63
N LEU A 66 11.67 -3.36 -1.60
CA LEU A 66 11.31 -3.15 -0.20
C LEU A 66 11.03 -1.66 0.07
N VAL A 67 11.89 -0.77 -0.42
CA VAL A 67 11.68 0.69 -0.27
C VAL A 67 10.41 1.13 -1.00
N VAL A 68 10.16 0.63 -2.22
CA VAL A 68 8.92 0.90 -2.96
C VAL A 68 7.69 0.44 -2.18
N ALA A 69 7.70 -0.79 -1.65
CA ALA A 69 6.60 -1.34 -0.86
C ALA A 69 6.31 -0.48 0.38
N LEU A 70 7.36 -0.03 1.09
CA LEU A 70 7.22 0.86 2.25
C LEU A 70 6.65 2.23 1.87
N ILE A 71 7.06 2.81 0.73
CA ILE A 71 6.52 4.08 0.23
C ILE A 71 5.04 3.93 -0.09
N VAL A 72 4.65 2.87 -0.81
CA VAL A 72 3.26 2.58 -1.17
C VAL A 72 2.40 2.37 0.08
N PHE A 73 2.90 1.60 1.04
CA PHE A 73 2.22 1.37 2.33
C PHE A 73 2.00 2.68 3.10
N LYS A 74 3.05 3.48 3.24
CA LYS A 74 2.97 4.78 3.93
C LYS A 74 2.04 5.75 3.21
N PHE A 75 2.09 5.77 1.88
CA PHE A 75 1.20 6.60 1.09
C PHE A 75 -0.26 6.21 1.30
N GLY A 76 -0.59 4.91 1.27
CA GLY A 76 -1.96 4.43 1.51
C GLY A 76 -2.52 4.88 2.86
N THR A 77 -1.69 4.87 3.92
CA THR A 77 -2.11 5.35 5.25
C THR A 77 -2.29 6.87 5.29
N GLN A 78 -1.43 7.64 4.61
CA GLN A 78 -1.55 9.09 4.53
C GLN A 78 -2.77 9.52 3.71
N LEU A 79 -2.99 8.87 2.56
CA LEU A 79 -4.14 9.11 1.69
C LEU A 79 -5.46 8.81 2.43
N SER A 80 -5.52 7.68 3.12
CA SER A 80 -6.66 7.29 3.93
C SER A 80 -7.01 8.34 4.99
N LYS A 81 -6.01 8.88 5.71
CA LYS A 81 -6.21 9.96 6.67
C LYS A 81 -6.71 11.24 5.98
N ALA A 82 -6.06 11.66 4.89
CA ALA A 82 -6.44 12.87 4.17
C ALA A 82 -7.89 12.80 3.64
N VAL A 83 -8.31 11.63 3.14
CA VAL A 83 -9.69 11.41 2.71
C VAL A 83 -10.66 11.42 3.89
N SER A 84 -10.30 10.82 5.04
CA SER A 84 -11.10 10.85 6.25
C SER A 84 -11.35 12.27 6.76
N ASP A 85 -10.32 13.11 6.72
CA ASP A 85 -10.38 14.49 7.20
C ASP A 85 -11.20 15.39 6.25
N ALA A 86 -11.02 15.18 4.93
CA ALA A 86 -11.72 15.97 3.91
C ALA A 86 -13.18 15.58 3.71
N TYR A 87 -13.50 14.31 3.91
CA TYR A 87 -14.82 13.76 3.56
C TYR A 87 -15.43 12.94 4.70
N LYS A 88 -16.04 13.61 5.66
CA LYS A 88 -16.68 12.98 6.83
C LYS A 88 -17.75 11.94 6.47
N ASN A 89 -18.45 12.14 5.35
CA ASN A 89 -19.50 11.23 4.88
C ASN A 89 -18.97 9.88 4.35
N TYR A 90 -17.65 9.79 4.04
CA TYR A 90 -17.02 8.60 3.47
C TYR A 90 -16.12 7.85 4.47
N GLN A 91 -16.17 8.18 5.75
CA GLN A 91 -15.34 7.57 6.79
C GLN A 91 -15.45 6.04 6.83
N THR A 92 -16.61 5.49 6.50
CA THR A 92 -16.85 4.05 6.41
C THR A 92 -15.98 3.36 5.34
N TRP A 93 -15.65 4.07 4.25
CA TRP A 93 -14.89 3.54 3.12
C TRP A 93 -13.37 3.77 3.23
N VAL A 94 -12.96 4.63 4.15
CA VAL A 94 -11.55 4.97 4.38
C VAL A 94 -10.68 3.74 4.70
N PRO A 95 -11.11 2.77 5.55
CA PRO A 95 -10.36 1.56 5.80
C PRO A 95 -10.12 0.70 4.54
N LEU A 96 -11.09 0.69 3.62
CA LEU A 96 -10.96 -0.04 2.36
C LEU A 96 -9.87 0.57 1.46
N LEU A 97 -9.77 1.91 1.44
CA LEU A 97 -8.72 2.59 0.69
C LEU A 97 -7.32 2.24 1.23
N ALA A 98 -7.14 2.31 2.55
CA ALA A 98 -5.89 1.90 3.18
C ALA A 98 -5.54 0.43 2.88
N TYR A 99 -6.54 -0.45 2.93
CA TYR A 99 -6.40 -1.87 2.64
C TYR A 99 -5.88 -2.13 1.22
N ILE A 100 -6.42 -1.45 0.21
CA ILE A 100 -5.97 -1.61 -1.18
C ILE A 100 -4.46 -1.36 -1.29
N PHE A 101 -3.96 -0.26 -0.70
CA PHE A 101 -2.53 0.05 -0.72
C PHE A 101 -1.69 -0.93 0.10
N GLN A 102 -2.22 -1.47 1.19
CA GLN A 102 -1.55 -2.51 1.97
C GLN A 102 -1.38 -3.80 1.14
N ILE A 103 -2.43 -4.23 0.44
CA ILE A 103 -2.34 -5.40 -0.44
C ILE A 103 -1.36 -5.15 -1.59
N ILE A 104 -1.40 -3.98 -2.24
CA ILE A 104 -0.43 -3.62 -3.28
C ILE A 104 1.01 -3.71 -2.75
N ALA A 105 1.28 -3.17 -1.56
CA ALA A 105 2.60 -3.25 -0.95
C ALA A 105 3.05 -4.70 -0.66
N ILE A 106 2.14 -5.57 -0.21
CA ILE A 106 2.41 -7.00 0.02
C ILE A 106 2.70 -7.71 -1.30
N VAL A 107 1.95 -7.42 -2.38
CA VAL A 107 2.18 -7.99 -3.71
C VAL A 107 3.53 -7.56 -4.28
N ILE A 108 3.90 -6.29 -4.13
CA ILE A 108 5.24 -5.79 -4.51
C ILE A 108 6.32 -6.58 -3.74
N LEU A 109 6.18 -6.69 -2.43
CA LEU A 109 7.14 -7.39 -1.59
C LEU A 109 7.24 -8.87 -1.97
N TYR A 110 6.12 -9.54 -2.23
CA TYR A 110 6.08 -10.90 -2.75
C TYR A 110 6.87 -11.02 -4.07
N SER A 111 6.61 -10.14 -5.00
CA SER A 111 7.24 -10.18 -6.33
C SER A 111 8.76 -10.00 -6.25
N VAL A 112 9.25 -9.00 -5.51
CA VAL A 112 10.69 -8.70 -5.44
C VAL A 112 11.47 -9.66 -4.56
N SER A 113 10.85 -10.27 -3.54
CA SER A 113 11.50 -11.27 -2.69
C SER A 113 11.61 -12.65 -3.34
N ASN A 114 10.83 -12.91 -4.41
CA ASN A 114 10.86 -14.21 -5.08
C ASN A 114 12.25 -14.61 -5.60
N GLY A 115 13.02 -13.65 -6.13
CA GLY A 115 14.37 -13.90 -6.64
C GLY A 115 15.36 -14.40 -5.57
N ILE A 116 15.13 -14.07 -4.30
CA ILE A 116 15.95 -14.52 -3.17
C ILE A 116 15.31 -15.74 -2.51
N ALA A 117 14.00 -15.69 -2.28
CA ALA A 117 13.30 -16.68 -1.45
C ALA A 117 13.09 -18.03 -2.16
N SER A 118 12.89 -18.04 -3.48
CA SER A 118 12.55 -19.25 -4.25
C SER A 118 13.53 -20.41 -4.04
N GLN A 119 14.81 -20.11 -3.88
CA GLN A 119 15.86 -21.13 -3.66
C GLN A 119 15.74 -21.85 -2.30
N TYR A 120 15.16 -21.21 -1.29
CA TYR A 120 14.97 -21.81 0.04
C TYR A 120 13.70 -22.68 0.09
N PHE A 121 12.79 -22.50 -0.87
CA PHE A 121 11.52 -23.24 -0.93
C PHE A 121 11.46 -24.25 -2.07
N THR A 122 12.61 -24.70 -2.60
CA THR A 122 12.69 -25.67 -3.71
C THR A 122 11.98 -27.00 -3.39
N SER A 123 12.04 -27.47 -2.13
CA SER A 123 11.36 -28.68 -1.70
C SER A 123 9.88 -28.49 -1.39
N ALA A 124 9.43 -27.25 -1.18
CA ALA A 124 8.03 -26.89 -0.87
C ALA A 124 7.66 -25.56 -1.53
N PRO A 125 7.56 -25.49 -2.87
CA PRO A 125 7.35 -24.22 -3.58
C PRO A 125 6.03 -23.52 -3.22
N TRP A 126 5.03 -24.26 -2.74
CA TRP A 126 3.76 -23.72 -2.26
C TRP A 126 3.89 -22.96 -0.93
N ALA A 127 4.93 -23.21 -0.15
CA ALA A 127 5.11 -22.58 1.17
C ALA A 127 5.38 -21.08 1.06
N TYR A 128 6.15 -20.67 0.05
CA TYR A 128 6.46 -19.25 -0.17
C TYR A 128 5.20 -18.38 -0.41
N PRO A 129 4.34 -18.67 -1.41
CA PRO A 129 3.10 -17.91 -1.59
C PRO A 129 2.15 -18.03 -0.40
N LEU A 130 2.13 -19.17 0.33
CA LEU A 130 1.30 -19.33 1.51
C LEU A 130 1.66 -18.37 2.64
N ILE A 131 2.95 -18.10 2.87
CA ILE A 131 3.41 -17.13 3.86
C ILE A 131 2.84 -15.73 3.53
N PHE A 132 2.91 -15.31 2.27
CA PHE A 132 2.37 -14.01 1.85
C PHE A 132 0.85 -13.96 1.92
N LEU A 133 0.17 -15.07 1.63
CA LEU A 133 -1.27 -15.18 1.83
C LEU A 133 -1.65 -14.98 3.30
N LEU A 134 -0.92 -15.61 4.24
CA LEU A 134 -1.14 -15.43 5.68
C LEU A 134 -0.87 -13.99 6.13
N ILE A 135 0.18 -13.35 5.59
CA ILE A 135 0.46 -11.93 5.85
C ILE A 135 -0.69 -11.05 5.34
N ALA A 136 -1.21 -11.33 4.13
CA ALA A 136 -2.32 -10.58 3.54
C ALA A 136 -3.64 -10.82 4.28
N LEU A 137 -3.81 -11.96 4.97
CA LEU A 137 -4.99 -12.26 5.76
C LEU A 137 -5.21 -11.27 6.90
N LEU A 138 -4.13 -10.79 7.54
CA LEU A 138 -4.21 -9.85 8.67
C LEU A 138 -4.92 -8.53 8.31
N PRO A 139 -4.51 -7.78 7.28
CA PRO A 139 -5.22 -6.59 6.87
C PRO A 139 -6.62 -6.89 6.33
N THR A 140 -6.81 -8.05 5.67
CA THR A 140 -8.11 -8.48 5.16
C THR A 140 -9.12 -8.68 6.29
N LEU A 141 -8.76 -9.43 7.34
CA LEU A 141 -9.62 -9.63 8.51
C LEU A 141 -9.98 -8.30 9.18
N ARG A 142 -8.99 -7.40 9.33
CA ARG A 142 -9.25 -6.08 9.93
C ARG A 142 -10.28 -5.27 9.13
N VAL A 143 -10.19 -5.28 7.81
CA VAL A 143 -11.15 -4.55 6.96
C VAL A 143 -12.53 -5.19 7.00
N VAL A 144 -12.61 -6.51 6.96
CA VAL A 144 -13.90 -7.23 7.06
C VAL A 144 -14.59 -6.90 8.38
N VAL A 145 -13.87 -6.99 9.52
CA VAL A 145 -14.43 -6.65 10.83
C VAL A 145 -14.92 -5.20 10.88
N ASN A 146 -14.13 -4.25 10.37
CA ASN A 146 -14.52 -2.84 10.34
C ASN A 146 -15.76 -2.61 9.46
N LEU A 147 -15.85 -3.31 8.33
CA LEU A 147 -17.00 -3.19 7.42
C LEU A 147 -18.27 -3.77 8.05
N VAL A 148 -18.17 -4.94 8.71
CA VAL A 148 -19.31 -5.55 9.42
C VAL A 148 -19.81 -4.61 10.50
N HIS A 149 -18.94 -4.06 11.36
CA HIS A 149 -19.36 -3.08 12.38
C HIS A 149 -20.01 -1.82 11.80
N ALA A 150 -19.52 -1.37 10.64
CA ALA A 150 -20.10 -0.20 9.97
C ALA A 150 -21.51 -0.49 9.39
N LEU A 151 -21.78 -1.74 9.01
CA LEU A 151 -23.08 -2.17 8.49
C LEU A 151 -24.10 -2.48 9.59
N GLU A 152 -23.64 -2.94 10.76
CA GLU A 152 -24.52 -3.26 11.90
C GLU A 152 -25.12 -2.02 12.56
N GLY A 153 -24.63 -0.82 12.25
CA GLY A 153 -25.07 0.46 12.83
C GLY A 153 -24.71 0.61 14.31
N PRO A 154 -24.96 1.76 14.93
CA PRO A 154 -24.78 1.91 16.37
C PRO A 154 -25.87 1.06 17.06
N SER A 155 -25.46 -0.11 17.53
CA SER A 155 -26.32 -1.00 18.34
C SER A 155 -26.92 -0.18 19.48
N ALA A 156 -28.24 -0.10 19.52
CA ALA A 156 -29.01 0.59 20.52
C ALA A 156 -28.83 -0.08 21.91
N THR A 157 -27.68 0.15 22.54
CA THR A 157 -27.45 -0.12 23.95
C THR A 157 -27.67 1.16 24.75
N LYS A 158 -28.88 1.68 24.70
CA LYS A 158 -29.44 2.55 25.74
C LYS A 158 -30.75 1.93 26.24
N HIS A 159 -30.67 0.80 26.92
CA HIS A 159 -31.70 0.50 27.88
C HIS A 159 -31.34 1.27 29.16
N SER A 160 -31.97 2.41 29.29
CA SER A 160 -32.16 3.19 30.50
C SER A 160 -32.63 2.26 31.61
N THR A 161 -31.85 2.11 32.67
CA THR A 161 -32.34 1.69 33.99
C THR A 161 -32.43 2.98 34.82
N ASN A 162 -33.51 3.71 34.68
CA ASN A 162 -34.00 4.61 35.70
C ASN A 162 -35.16 3.87 36.41
N ASN A 163 -34.90 3.43 37.62
CA ASN A 163 -35.84 3.31 38.72
C ASN A 163 -35.13 3.70 40.00
#